data_a7bc44d2bfe4aa8226c1005625a4d096
#
_entry.id   a7bc44d2bfe4aa8226c1005625a4d096
#
_cell.length_a   1.000
_cell.length_b   1.000
_cell.length_c   1.000
_cell.angle_alpha   90.00
_cell.angle_beta   90.00
_cell.angle_gamma   90.00
#
_symmetry.space_group_name_H-M   'P 1'
#
loop_
_entity.id
_entity.type
_entity.pdbx_description
1 polymer ?
#
loop_
_entity_poly.entity_id
_entity_poly.type
_entity_poly.pdbx_seq_one_letter_code
_entity_poly.pdbx_strand_id
1 'polypeptide(L)'
;MCIRDRYYAETVIKKSLDKLYNLAQGGTAVGSGVNSPRGFDKKFIQHLKKISKLPFKTASNKYEALASHDVFIEVMSGIEILTSSLFKMANDIRVLASGPRSGIAELILPANEPGSSIMPGKINPTQCEALSMVCAHVIGLKNSITFACTQGHFQLNVYNPLIIHNTLDSINLISDALISFDKNCLKGIRANKAKIKELLNNSLMLVTPLTKVIGYDLASKVALNAYNKDISLKQSCMELTNLSEADFEKYTNPKNMV
;
A
#
# COMPACT_ATOMS: atom_id res chain seq x y z
N MET A 1 -5.03 -10.44 1.22
CA MET A 1 -4.99 -9.00 1.55
C MET A 1 -4.08 -8.25 0.59
N CYS A 2 -2.78 -8.37 0.67
CA CYS A 2 -1.83 -7.55 -0.10
C CYS A 2 -2.01 -7.59 -1.63
N ILE A 3 -2.29 -8.73 -2.25
CA ILE A 3 -2.50 -8.84 -3.70
C ILE A 3 -3.75 -8.06 -4.12
N ARG A 4 -4.86 -8.24 -3.41
CA ARG A 4 -6.14 -7.59 -3.72
C ARG A 4 -6.03 -6.07 -3.67
N ASP A 5 -5.36 -5.53 -2.65
CA ASP A 5 -5.24 -4.08 -2.46
C ASP A 5 -4.48 -3.42 -3.62
N ARG A 6 -3.43 -4.09 -4.15
CA ARG A 6 -2.71 -3.59 -5.33
C ARG A 6 -3.53 -3.68 -6.60
N TYR A 7 -4.28 -4.74 -6.81
CA TYR A 7 -5.21 -4.83 -7.94
C TYR A 7 -6.27 -3.74 -7.90
N TYR A 8 -6.79 -3.44 -6.71
CA TYR A 8 -7.75 -2.34 -6.56
C TYR A 8 -7.13 -1.00 -6.92
N ALA A 9 -5.96 -0.68 -6.36
CA ALA A 9 -5.23 0.55 -6.67
C ALA A 9 -4.90 0.67 -8.17
N GLU A 10 -4.41 -0.40 -8.79
CA GLU A 10 -4.14 -0.46 -10.22
C GLU A 10 -5.40 -0.17 -11.04
N THR A 11 -6.54 -0.73 -10.65
CA THR A 11 -7.81 -0.51 -11.33
C THR A 11 -8.25 0.95 -11.25
N VAL A 12 -8.09 1.59 -10.08
CA VAL A 12 -8.42 3.00 -9.88
C VAL A 12 -7.52 3.88 -10.74
N ILE A 13 -6.20 3.65 -10.71
CA ILE A 13 -5.24 4.40 -11.52
C ILE A 13 -5.57 4.26 -13.02
N LYS A 14 -5.78 3.04 -13.50
CA LYS A 14 -6.12 2.81 -14.92
C LYS A 14 -7.37 3.56 -15.36
N LYS A 15 -8.41 3.60 -14.53
CA LYS A 15 -9.65 4.34 -14.83
C LYS A 15 -9.42 5.85 -14.88
N SER A 16 -8.58 6.39 -14.01
CA SER A 16 -8.30 7.82 -13.97
C SER A 16 -7.49 8.29 -15.19
N LEU A 17 -6.68 7.42 -15.81
CA LEU A 17 -5.88 7.76 -16.99
C LEU A 17 -6.73 8.15 -18.20
N ASP A 18 -7.94 7.62 -18.33
CA ASP A 18 -8.81 7.90 -19.50
C ASP A 18 -9.13 9.40 -19.64
N LYS A 19 -9.22 10.12 -18.54
CA LYS A 19 -9.48 11.56 -18.53
C LYS A 19 -8.25 12.39 -18.91
N LEU A 20 -7.04 11.91 -18.60
CA LEU A 20 -5.78 12.57 -19.01
C LEU A 20 -5.61 12.64 -20.53
N TYR A 21 -6.29 11.78 -21.28
CA TYR A 21 -6.22 11.83 -22.75
C TYR A 21 -7.00 12.99 -23.37
N ASN A 22 -7.78 13.75 -22.61
CA ASN A 22 -8.51 14.91 -23.10
C ASN A 22 -7.64 16.17 -23.02
N LEU A 23 -7.19 16.67 -24.17
CA LEU A 23 -6.23 17.77 -24.22
C LEU A 23 -6.91 19.09 -24.62
N ALA A 24 -6.50 20.18 -23.93
CA ALA A 24 -6.94 21.54 -24.20
C ALA A 24 -6.32 22.15 -25.47
N GLN A 25 -5.49 21.40 -26.19
CA GLN A 25 -4.73 21.91 -27.34
C GLN A 25 -5.63 22.57 -28.38
N GLY A 26 -5.24 23.75 -28.83
CA GLY A 26 -6.03 24.60 -29.72
C GLY A 26 -6.99 25.57 -29.01
N GLY A 27 -7.08 25.51 -27.65
CA GLY A 27 -7.87 26.47 -26.84
C GLY A 27 -7.24 27.86 -26.74
N THR A 28 -5.97 27.98 -27.11
CA THR A 28 -5.16 29.22 -26.99
C THR A 28 -5.10 29.74 -25.56
N ALA A 29 -5.27 31.01 -25.27
CA ALA A 29 -5.05 31.57 -23.96
C ALA A 29 -6.07 31.12 -22.90
N VAL A 30 -7.36 31.10 -23.24
CA VAL A 30 -8.46 30.89 -22.28
C VAL A 30 -9.47 29.84 -22.69
N GLY A 31 -9.23 29.10 -23.80
CA GLY A 31 -10.13 28.05 -24.26
C GLY A 31 -11.00 28.43 -25.46
N SER A 32 -11.01 29.70 -25.87
CA SER A 32 -11.80 30.19 -27.00
C SER A 32 -11.27 29.77 -28.37
N GLY A 33 -9.98 29.42 -28.45
CA GLY A 33 -9.33 29.10 -29.74
C GLY A 33 -9.07 30.31 -30.62
N VAL A 34 -9.11 31.53 -30.08
CA VAL A 34 -8.84 32.76 -30.82
C VAL A 34 -7.47 32.69 -31.50
N ASN A 35 -7.43 33.07 -32.79
CA ASN A 35 -6.24 32.99 -33.65
C ASN A 35 -5.74 31.54 -33.96
N SER A 36 -6.44 30.50 -33.52
CA SER A 36 -6.14 29.12 -33.94
C SER A 36 -6.81 28.79 -35.27
N PRO A 37 -6.10 28.20 -36.24
CA PRO A 37 -6.73 27.78 -37.50
C PRO A 37 -7.83 26.75 -37.24
N ARG A 38 -8.91 26.83 -38.03
CA ARG A 38 -10.05 25.91 -37.91
C ARG A 38 -9.57 24.44 -38.06
N GLY A 39 -9.88 23.60 -37.09
CA GLY A 39 -9.54 22.18 -37.07
C GLY A 39 -8.09 21.88 -36.65
N PHE A 40 -7.33 22.87 -36.17
CA PHE A 40 -5.98 22.68 -35.64
C PHE A 40 -5.95 21.63 -34.53
N ASP A 41 -6.85 21.73 -33.55
CA ASP A 41 -6.98 20.80 -32.41
C ASP A 41 -7.13 19.33 -32.89
N LYS A 42 -8.00 19.10 -33.87
CA LYS A 42 -8.24 17.74 -34.43
C LYS A 42 -7.00 17.20 -35.13
N LYS A 43 -6.34 18.03 -35.96
CA LYS A 43 -5.11 17.64 -36.66
C LYS A 43 -3.98 17.37 -35.69
N PHE A 44 -3.81 18.21 -34.69
CA PHE A 44 -2.82 18.01 -33.64
C PHE A 44 -2.99 16.66 -32.94
N ILE A 45 -4.22 16.36 -32.51
CA ILE A 45 -4.55 15.09 -31.85
C ILE A 45 -4.30 13.88 -32.74
N GLN A 46 -4.63 13.99 -34.05
CA GLN A 46 -4.34 12.91 -35.00
C GLN A 46 -2.84 12.61 -35.12
N HIS A 47 -1.99 13.65 -35.18
CA HIS A 47 -0.53 13.48 -35.17
C HIS A 47 -0.03 12.91 -33.87
N LEU A 48 -0.51 13.43 -32.75
CA LEU A 48 -0.11 12.94 -31.41
C LEU A 48 -0.44 11.46 -31.21
N LYS A 49 -1.63 11.01 -31.66
CA LYS A 49 -2.01 9.58 -31.66
C LYS A 49 -1.06 8.72 -32.48
N LYS A 50 -0.62 9.20 -33.65
CA LYS A 50 0.30 8.44 -34.51
C LYS A 50 1.67 8.25 -33.85
N ILE A 51 2.17 9.29 -33.19
CA ILE A 51 3.50 9.29 -32.56
C ILE A 51 3.48 8.47 -31.26
N SER A 52 2.51 8.76 -30.38
CA SER A 52 2.46 8.20 -29.02
C SER A 52 1.85 6.81 -28.93
N LYS A 53 1.00 6.43 -29.92
CA LYS A 53 0.12 5.25 -29.88
C LYS A 53 -0.92 5.27 -28.75
N LEU A 54 -1.13 6.43 -28.12
CA LEU A 54 -2.09 6.63 -27.04
C LEU A 54 -3.41 7.22 -27.54
N PRO A 55 -4.54 6.99 -26.86
CA PRO A 55 -5.88 7.35 -27.34
C PRO A 55 -6.25 8.81 -27.02
N PHE A 56 -5.36 9.76 -27.27
CA PHE A 56 -5.61 11.18 -27.02
C PHE A 56 -6.87 11.68 -27.73
N LYS A 57 -7.55 12.63 -27.11
CA LYS A 57 -8.77 13.28 -27.59
C LYS A 57 -8.67 14.78 -27.43
N THR A 58 -9.37 15.53 -28.26
CA THR A 58 -9.55 16.96 -28.00
C THR A 58 -10.60 17.14 -26.90
N ALA A 59 -10.34 18.00 -25.92
CA ALA A 59 -11.29 18.29 -24.85
C ALA A 59 -12.57 18.90 -25.45
N SER A 60 -13.72 18.46 -24.97
CA SER A 60 -15.02 18.99 -25.39
C SER A 60 -15.24 20.44 -24.96
N ASN A 61 -14.72 20.79 -23.79
CA ASN A 61 -14.69 22.14 -23.23
C ASN A 61 -13.24 22.53 -22.94
N LYS A 62 -12.67 23.38 -23.78
CA LYS A 62 -11.30 23.84 -23.62
C LYS A 62 -11.13 24.92 -22.54
N TYR A 63 -12.20 25.65 -22.22
CA TYR A 63 -12.19 26.59 -21.08
C TYR A 63 -11.96 25.85 -19.76
N GLU A 64 -12.74 24.80 -19.56
CA GLU A 64 -12.60 23.94 -18.39
C GLU A 64 -11.22 23.28 -18.37
N ALA A 65 -10.77 22.70 -19.49
CA ALA A 65 -9.51 21.98 -19.56
C ALA A 65 -8.24 22.84 -19.36
N LEU A 66 -8.35 24.19 -19.44
CA LEU A 66 -7.27 25.13 -19.12
C LEU A 66 -7.38 25.67 -17.68
N ALA A 67 -8.57 25.64 -17.10
CA ALA A 67 -8.83 26.21 -15.78
C ALA A 67 -8.87 25.15 -14.67
N SER A 68 -9.49 24.00 -14.96
CA SER A 68 -9.64 22.92 -13.99
C SER A 68 -8.65 21.79 -14.27
N HIS A 69 -8.07 21.25 -13.20
CA HIS A 69 -7.12 20.14 -13.26
C HIS A 69 -7.54 18.98 -12.37
N ASP A 70 -8.84 18.77 -12.22
CA ASP A 70 -9.45 17.71 -11.39
C ASP A 70 -8.94 16.32 -11.76
N VAL A 71 -8.60 16.12 -13.03
CA VAL A 71 -8.02 14.88 -13.51
C VAL A 71 -6.71 14.52 -12.78
N PHE A 72 -5.91 15.50 -12.42
CA PHE A 72 -4.68 15.24 -11.64
C PHE A 72 -4.99 14.86 -10.19
N ILE A 73 -6.05 15.44 -9.61
CA ILE A 73 -6.53 15.02 -8.28
C ILE A 73 -6.99 13.56 -8.34
N GLU A 74 -7.71 13.18 -9.39
CA GLU A 74 -8.22 11.80 -9.56
C GLU A 74 -7.08 10.79 -9.72
N VAL A 75 -6.10 11.07 -10.59
CA VAL A 75 -4.91 10.22 -10.78
C VAL A 75 -4.12 10.10 -9.48
N MET A 76 -3.86 11.22 -8.83
CA MET A 76 -3.09 11.24 -7.58
C MET A 76 -3.83 10.58 -6.41
N SER A 77 -5.15 10.58 -6.42
CA SER A 77 -5.94 9.81 -5.44
C SER A 77 -5.81 8.30 -5.67
N GLY A 78 -5.71 7.86 -6.92
CA GLY A 78 -5.37 6.46 -7.23
C GLY A 78 -3.96 6.08 -6.73
N ILE A 79 -2.99 6.97 -6.91
CA ILE A 79 -1.63 6.79 -6.38
C ILE A 79 -1.63 6.81 -4.84
N GLU A 80 -2.43 7.65 -4.20
CA GLU A 80 -2.58 7.68 -2.73
C GLU A 80 -3.14 6.36 -2.17
N ILE A 81 -4.11 5.75 -2.84
CA ILE A 81 -4.62 4.41 -2.48
C ILE A 81 -3.49 3.37 -2.55
N LEU A 82 -2.67 3.42 -3.61
CA LEU A 82 -1.50 2.55 -3.75
C LEU A 82 -0.50 2.78 -2.62
N THR A 83 -0.09 4.02 -2.39
CA THR A 83 0.91 4.37 -1.37
C THR A 83 0.45 4.01 0.03
N SER A 84 -0.84 4.18 0.35
CA SER A 84 -1.40 3.81 1.65
C SER A 84 -1.28 2.30 1.89
N SER A 85 -1.57 1.48 0.88
CA SER A 85 -1.43 0.03 0.99
C SER A 85 0.03 -0.43 1.03
N LEU A 86 0.92 0.25 0.33
CA LEU A 86 2.37 -0.01 0.35
C LEU A 86 2.97 0.36 1.70
N PHE A 87 2.59 1.50 2.26
CA PHE A 87 3.01 1.94 3.58
C PHE A 87 2.64 0.92 4.66
N LYS A 88 1.38 0.45 4.63
CA LYS A 88 0.94 -0.61 5.55
C LYS A 88 1.78 -1.87 5.39
N MET A 89 1.96 -2.35 4.17
CA MET A 89 2.74 -3.57 3.89
C MET A 89 4.20 -3.44 4.39
N ALA A 90 4.84 -2.31 4.14
CA ALA A 90 6.22 -2.08 4.59
C ALA A 90 6.32 -2.11 6.12
N ASN A 91 5.37 -1.50 6.83
CA ASN A 91 5.34 -1.53 8.29
C ASN A 91 5.02 -2.92 8.85
N ASP A 92 4.07 -3.67 8.27
CA ASP A 92 3.78 -5.04 8.69
C ASP A 92 5.04 -5.92 8.56
N ILE A 93 5.75 -5.87 7.44
CA ILE A 93 6.99 -6.61 7.22
C ILE A 93 8.05 -6.19 8.24
N ARG A 94 8.20 -4.89 8.48
CA ARG A 94 9.17 -4.35 9.44
C ARG A 94 8.91 -4.85 10.86
N VAL A 95 7.65 -4.87 11.30
CA VAL A 95 7.25 -5.35 12.63
C VAL A 95 7.45 -6.87 12.74
N LEU A 96 7.01 -7.63 11.75
CA LEU A 96 7.17 -9.09 11.72
C LEU A 96 8.65 -9.54 11.67
N ALA A 97 9.52 -8.69 11.13
CA ALA A 97 10.96 -8.94 11.06
C ALA A 97 11.74 -8.40 12.28
N SER A 98 11.06 -7.78 13.26
CA SER A 98 11.71 -7.22 14.47
C SER A 98 12.39 -8.30 15.29
N GLY A 99 13.55 -7.99 15.85
CA GLY A 99 14.32 -8.94 16.66
C GLY A 99 15.82 -8.90 16.32
N PRO A 100 16.51 -10.03 16.27
CA PRO A 100 16.05 -11.43 16.14
C PRO A 100 15.61 -12.12 17.44
N ARG A 101 15.99 -11.62 18.62
CA ARG A 101 15.65 -12.27 19.90
C ARG A 101 14.59 -11.50 20.70
N SER A 102 14.67 -10.17 20.71
CA SER A 102 13.80 -9.27 21.47
C SER A 102 12.71 -8.65 20.59
N GLY A 103 12.09 -9.43 19.73
CA GLY A 103 11.03 -9.00 18.82
C GLY A 103 10.24 -10.19 18.29
N ILE A 104 9.37 -9.93 17.31
CA ILE A 104 8.49 -10.96 16.75
C ILE A 104 9.29 -12.00 15.96
N ALA A 105 10.24 -11.57 15.12
CA ALA A 105 11.17 -12.41 14.36
C ALA A 105 10.51 -13.53 13.53
N GLU A 106 9.28 -13.32 13.06
CA GLU A 106 8.57 -14.27 12.17
C GLU A 106 9.07 -14.22 10.73
N LEU A 107 9.62 -13.06 10.31
CA LEU A 107 10.22 -12.89 8.99
C LEU A 107 11.73 -12.67 9.12
N ILE A 108 12.47 -13.22 8.17
CA ILE A 108 13.89 -13.01 7.98
C ILE A 108 14.06 -12.20 6.71
N LEU A 109 14.61 -10.99 6.84
CA LEU A 109 14.89 -10.11 5.72
C LEU A 109 16.28 -10.37 5.14
N PRO A 110 16.50 -10.07 3.84
CA PRO A 110 17.83 -10.10 3.27
C PRO A 110 18.75 -9.06 3.90
N ALA A 111 20.01 -9.43 4.14
CA ALA A 111 21.05 -8.52 4.60
C ALA A 111 21.67 -7.82 3.37
N ASN A 112 21.21 -6.62 3.05
CA ASN A 112 21.71 -5.87 1.89
C ASN A 112 22.97 -5.07 2.20
N GLU A 113 23.12 -4.68 3.48
CA GLU A 113 24.17 -3.76 3.92
C GLU A 113 24.47 -3.97 5.41
N PRO A 114 25.63 -3.52 5.91
CA PRO A 114 25.89 -3.46 7.36
C PRO A 114 24.87 -2.57 8.05
N GLY A 115 24.14 -3.11 9.00
CA GLY A 115 23.06 -2.39 9.67
C GLY A 115 23.52 -1.33 10.69
N SER A 116 24.81 -1.34 11.07
CA SER A 116 25.38 -0.41 12.03
C SER A 116 26.92 -0.47 11.99
N SER A 117 27.57 0.68 12.19
CA SER A 117 29.03 0.78 12.35
C SER A 117 29.51 0.29 13.72
N ILE A 118 28.64 0.26 14.72
CA ILE A 118 28.97 -0.06 16.12
C ILE A 118 28.40 -1.39 16.61
N MET A 119 27.45 -1.99 15.89
CA MET A 119 26.82 -3.27 16.25
C MET A 119 27.03 -4.31 15.16
N PRO A 120 28.06 -5.16 15.25
CA PRO A 120 28.31 -6.21 14.28
C PRO A 120 27.10 -7.17 14.14
N GLY A 121 26.77 -7.53 12.91
CA GLY A 121 25.69 -8.46 12.63
C GLY A 121 24.25 -7.90 12.74
N LYS A 122 24.10 -6.58 12.98
CA LYS A 122 22.79 -5.92 12.92
C LYS A 122 22.30 -5.85 11.49
N ILE A 123 21.03 -6.22 11.27
CA ILE A 123 20.32 -6.10 9.98
C ILE A 123 19.17 -5.11 10.19
N ASN A 124 19.14 -4.04 9.39
CA ASN A 124 18.05 -3.08 9.40
C ASN A 124 17.04 -3.38 8.29
N PRO A 125 15.75 -3.09 8.47
CA PRO A 125 14.72 -3.20 7.43
C PRO A 125 14.72 -1.99 6.49
N THR A 126 15.90 -1.60 5.97
CA THR A 126 16.13 -0.34 5.22
C THR A 126 15.24 -0.17 4.02
N GLN A 127 14.92 -1.26 3.32
CA GLN A 127 14.00 -1.21 2.17
C GLN A 127 12.55 -0.88 2.60
N CYS A 128 12.11 -1.39 3.75
CA CYS A 128 10.83 -1.03 4.33
C CYS A 128 10.80 0.43 4.79
N GLU A 129 11.90 0.91 5.37
CA GLU A 129 12.06 2.29 5.81
C GLU A 129 12.05 3.25 4.62
N ALA A 130 12.83 2.96 3.58
CA ALA A 130 12.85 3.75 2.35
C ALA A 130 11.47 3.83 1.68
N LEU A 131 10.81 2.68 1.51
CA LEU A 131 9.46 2.65 0.91
C LEU A 131 8.46 3.47 1.74
N SER A 132 8.50 3.37 3.08
CA SER A 132 7.60 4.13 3.94
C SER A 132 7.85 5.65 3.86
N MET A 133 9.10 6.09 3.76
CA MET A 133 9.44 7.51 3.55
C MET A 133 8.97 8.02 2.19
N VAL A 134 9.16 7.25 1.12
CA VAL A 134 8.67 7.59 -0.21
C VAL A 134 7.14 7.71 -0.21
N CYS A 135 6.42 6.76 0.41
CA CYS A 135 4.96 6.84 0.54
C CYS A 135 4.51 8.12 1.25
N ALA A 136 5.15 8.47 2.37
CA ALA A 136 4.83 9.69 3.11
C ALA A 136 5.07 10.96 2.27
N HIS A 137 6.18 11.01 1.55
CA HIS A 137 6.52 12.12 0.67
C HIS A 137 5.49 12.30 -0.46
N VAL A 138 5.13 11.22 -1.14
CA VAL A 138 4.15 11.22 -2.24
C VAL A 138 2.75 11.66 -1.77
N ILE A 139 2.33 11.29 -0.57
CA ILE A 139 1.09 11.82 0.04
C ILE A 139 1.19 13.35 0.23
N GLY A 140 2.34 13.85 0.64
CA GLY A 140 2.60 15.30 0.73
C GLY A 140 2.49 16.00 -0.63
N LEU A 141 3.11 15.43 -1.68
CA LEU A 141 3.04 15.94 -3.05
C LEU A 141 1.59 15.95 -3.58
N LYS A 142 0.83 14.89 -3.33
CA LYS A 142 -0.60 14.84 -3.68
C LYS A 142 -1.39 15.96 -3.04
N ASN A 143 -1.16 16.28 -1.77
CA ASN A 143 -1.84 17.38 -1.11
C ASN A 143 -1.48 18.72 -1.73
N SER A 144 -0.22 18.94 -2.10
CA SER A 144 0.22 20.11 -2.86
C SER A 144 -0.48 20.22 -4.22
N ILE A 145 -0.62 19.12 -4.96
CA ILE A 145 -1.35 19.07 -6.24
C ILE A 145 -2.82 19.41 -6.00
N THR A 146 -3.46 18.82 -5.00
CA THR A 146 -4.87 19.08 -4.68
C THR A 146 -5.09 20.58 -4.42
N PHE A 147 -4.22 21.20 -3.61
CA PHE A 147 -4.28 22.64 -3.37
C PHE A 147 -4.07 23.43 -4.67
N ALA A 148 -3.07 23.11 -5.47
CA ALA A 148 -2.80 23.78 -6.73
C ALA A 148 -3.97 23.72 -7.73
N CYS A 149 -4.71 22.60 -7.74
CA CYS A 149 -5.89 22.45 -8.58
C CYS A 149 -7.08 23.31 -8.14
N THR A 150 -7.12 23.78 -6.89
CA THR A 150 -8.14 24.73 -6.41
C THR A 150 -7.85 26.19 -6.81
N GLN A 151 -6.68 26.43 -7.37
CA GLN A 151 -6.21 27.76 -7.72
C GLN A 151 -6.53 28.10 -9.18
N GLY A 152 -6.10 29.28 -9.56
CA GLY A 152 -6.35 29.84 -10.88
C GLY A 152 -7.36 31.01 -10.83
N HIS A 153 -7.31 31.81 -11.87
CA HIS A 153 -8.23 32.95 -12.03
C HIS A 153 -9.02 32.76 -13.31
N PHE A 154 -10.34 32.61 -13.17
CA PHE A 154 -11.28 32.41 -14.27
C PHE A 154 -10.91 31.20 -15.17
N GLN A 155 -10.41 31.44 -16.37
CA GLN A 155 -10.18 30.37 -17.36
C GLN A 155 -8.74 29.87 -17.43
N LEU A 156 -7.86 30.24 -16.49
CA LEU A 156 -6.46 29.82 -16.50
C LEU A 156 -5.96 29.48 -15.11
N ASN A 157 -5.50 28.28 -14.94
CA ASN A 157 -4.74 27.88 -13.76
C ASN A 157 -3.23 27.99 -14.03
N VAL A 158 -2.55 28.86 -13.33
CA VAL A 158 -1.11 29.14 -13.50
C VAL A 158 -0.21 28.13 -12.75
N TYR A 159 -0.76 27.22 -11.97
CA TYR A 159 -0.01 26.22 -11.17
C TYR A 159 0.40 24.98 -11.96
N ASN A 160 0.21 24.97 -13.28
CA ASN A 160 0.58 23.85 -14.16
C ASN A 160 2.01 23.32 -13.93
N PRO A 161 3.06 24.15 -13.78
CA PRO A 161 4.41 23.63 -13.54
C PRO A 161 4.52 22.86 -12.23
N LEU A 162 3.86 23.31 -11.16
CA LEU A 162 3.84 22.62 -9.87
C LEU A 162 3.08 21.29 -9.97
N ILE A 163 1.91 21.30 -10.60
CA ILE A 163 1.06 20.10 -10.76
C ILE A 163 1.81 19.02 -11.51
N ILE A 164 2.38 19.34 -12.67
CA ILE A 164 3.06 18.35 -13.49
C ILE A 164 4.36 17.85 -12.85
N HIS A 165 5.15 18.75 -12.26
CA HIS A 165 6.38 18.37 -11.56
C HIS A 165 6.10 17.38 -10.43
N ASN A 166 5.18 17.71 -9.52
CA ASN A 166 4.84 16.84 -8.40
C ASN A 166 4.20 15.53 -8.83
N THR A 167 3.43 15.53 -9.92
CA THR A 167 2.83 14.30 -10.47
C THR A 167 3.89 13.37 -11.01
N LEU A 168 4.80 13.86 -11.84
CA LEU A 168 5.88 13.05 -12.42
C LEU A 168 6.86 12.56 -11.36
N ASP A 169 7.21 13.41 -10.41
CA ASP A 169 8.09 13.06 -9.29
C ASP A 169 7.46 11.94 -8.43
N SER A 170 6.17 12.06 -8.12
CA SER A 170 5.43 11.01 -7.40
C SER A 170 5.46 9.66 -8.12
N ILE A 171 5.24 9.66 -9.44
CA ILE A 171 5.24 8.45 -10.25
C ILE A 171 6.63 7.81 -10.26
N ASN A 172 7.67 8.61 -10.49
CA ASN A 172 9.06 8.13 -10.54
C ASN A 172 9.49 7.57 -9.19
N LEU A 173 9.28 8.32 -8.10
CA LEU A 173 9.66 7.88 -6.75
C LEU A 173 9.00 6.57 -6.35
N ILE A 174 7.69 6.41 -6.58
CA ILE A 174 6.97 5.18 -6.26
C ILE A 174 7.45 4.04 -7.15
N SER A 175 7.66 4.28 -8.44
CA SER A 175 8.15 3.25 -9.37
C SER A 175 9.51 2.73 -8.95
N ASP A 176 10.46 3.62 -8.69
CA ASP A 176 11.83 3.25 -8.31
C ASP A 176 11.86 2.56 -6.94
N ALA A 177 11.08 3.06 -5.98
CA ALA A 177 10.96 2.44 -4.66
C ALA A 177 10.38 1.03 -4.74
N LEU A 178 9.37 0.79 -5.58
CA LEU A 178 8.80 -0.54 -5.79
C LEU A 178 9.79 -1.51 -6.42
N ILE A 179 10.54 -1.08 -7.43
CA ILE A 179 11.57 -1.90 -8.08
C ILE A 179 12.66 -2.27 -7.06
N SER A 180 13.12 -1.30 -6.28
CA SER A 180 14.11 -1.54 -5.22
C SER A 180 13.59 -2.48 -4.15
N PHE A 181 12.37 -2.27 -3.68
CA PHE A 181 11.73 -3.07 -2.65
C PHE A 181 11.51 -4.52 -3.09
N ASP A 182 11.03 -4.74 -4.33
CA ASP A 182 10.90 -6.09 -4.88
C ASP A 182 12.24 -6.81 -4.94
N LYS A 183 13.25 -6.14 -5.52
CA LYS A 183 14.57 -6.74 -5.73
C LYS A 183 15.31 -7.01 -4.42
N ASN A 184 15.33 -6.06 -3.51
CA ASN A 184 16.21 -6.05 -2.35
C ASN A 184 15.51 -6.46 -1.04
N CYS A 185 14.18 -6.63 -1.04
CA CYS A 185 13.43 -7.07 0.12
C CYS A 185 12.57 -8.30 -0.21
N LEU A 186 11.55 -8.16 -1.07
CA LEU A 186 10.54 -9.21 -1.25
C LEU A 186 11.14 -10.52 -1.77
N LYS A 187 12.05 -10.48 -2.74
CA LYS A 187 12.70 -11.68 -3.32
C LYS A 187 13.57 -12.44 -2.33
N GLY A 188 13.97 -11.81 -1.23
CA GLY A 188 14.82 -12.44 -0.22
C GLY A 188 14.13 -12.73 1.12
N ILE A 189 12.87 -12.37 1.28
CA ILE A 189 12.11 -12.65 2.51
C ILE A 189 11.95 -14.15 2.71
N ARG A 190 12.20 -14.61 3.95
CA ARG A 190 11.98 -16.01 4.37
C ARG A 190 11.15 -16.04 5.65
N ALA A 191 10.26 -17.02 5.76
CA ALA A 191 9.53 -17.29 6.98
C ALA A 191 10.45 -18.00 8.00
N ASN A 192 10.52 -17.50 9.22
CA ASN A 192 11.15 -18.18 10.36
C ASN A 192 10.16 -19.19 10.95
N LYS A 193 10.07 -20.35 10.32
CA LYS A 193 9.08 -21.38 10.66
C LYS A 193 9.15 -21.84 12.11
N ALA A 194 10.35 -21.88 12.71
CA ALA A 194 10.53 -22.27 14.09
C ALA A 194 9.89 -21.23 15.04
N LYS A 195 10.18 -19.95 14.81
CA LYS A 195 9.63 -18.85 15.63
C LYS A 195 8.12 -18.70 15.45
N ILE A 196 7.62 -18.81 14.23
CA ILE A 196 6.18 -18.80 13.93
C ILE A 196 5.47 -19.93 14.71
N LYS A 197 6.04 -21.16 14.70
CA LYS A 197 5.46 -22.30 15.43
C LYS A 197 5.47 -22.05 16.96
N GLU A 198 6.56 -21.50 17.48
CA GLU A 198 6.67 -21.15 18.91
C GLU A 198 5.59 -20.15 19.31
N LEU A 199 5.52 -19.01 18.60
CA LEU A 199 4.56 -17.94 18.89
C LEU A 199 3.11 -18.40 18.74
N LEU A 200 2.84 -19.20 17.71
CA LEU A 200 1.51 -19.76 17.47
C LEU A 200 1.08 -20.67 18.61
N ASN A 201 1.96 -21.58 19.07
CA ASN A 201 1.65 -22.51 20.16
C ASN A 201 1.44 -21.80 21.50
N ASN A 202 2.08 -20.65 21.69
CA ASN A 202 1.92 -19.82 22.90
C ASN A 202 0.72 -18.87 22.81
N SER A 203 0.05 -18.80 21.66
CA SER A 203 -1.08 -17.88 21.47
C SER A 203 -2.33 -18.35 22.22
N LEU A 204 -2.81 -17.51 23.14
CA LEU A 204 -4.08 -17.74 23.85
C LEU A 204 -5.30 -17.64 22.91
N MET A 205 -5.15 -17.07 21.71
CA MET A 205 -6.22 -16.99 20.70
C MET A 205 -6.66 -18.36 20.18
N LEU A 206 -5.84 -19.39 20.36
CA LEU A 206 -6.20 -20.78 20.04
C LEU A 206 -7.35 -21.33 20.91
N VAL A 207 -7.74 -20.63 21.97
CA VAL A 207 -8.95 -20.94 22.76
C VAL A 207 -10.24 -20.71 21.98
N THR A 208 -10.23 -19.85 20.98
CA THR A 208 -11.44 -19.41 20.27
C THR A 208 -12.29 -20.58 19.71
N PRO A 209 -11.73 -21.59 19.01
CA PRO A 209 -12.53 -22.73 18.54
C PRO A 209 -13.11 -23.60 19.66
N LEU A 210 -12.49 -23.60 20.83
CA LEU A 210 -12.99 -24.37 21.98
C LEU A 210 -14.32 -23.86 22.52
N THR A 211 -14.70 -22.61 22.25
CA THR A 211 -15.97 -22.04 22.67
C THR A 211 -17.18 -22.84 22.16
N LYS A 212 -17.03 -23.48 20.98
CA LYS A 212 -18.07 -24.35 20.41
C LYS A 212 -18.21 -25.70 21.10
N VAL A 213 -17.21 -26.10 21.87
CA VAL A 213 -17.11 -27.42 22.49
C VAL A 213 -17.38 -27.36 23.99
N ILE A 214 -16.76 -26.38 24.69
CA ILE A 214 -16.83 -26.24 26.14
C ILE A 214 -17.65 -25.01 26.60
N GLY A 215 -18.20 -24.24 25.65
CA GLY A 215 -18.89 -22.98 25.94
C GLY A 215 -17.95 -21.80 26.17
N TYR A 216 -18.48 -20.59 26.05
CA TYR A 216 -17.71 -19.36 26.14
C TYR A 216 -17.09 -19.14 27.53
N ASP A 217 -17.88 -19.33 28.60
CA ASP A 217 -17.45 -19.04 29.97
C ASP A 217 -16.29 -19.93 30.40
N LEU A 218 -16.34 -21.21 30.05
CA LEU A 218 -15.28 -22.15 30.40
C LEU A 218 -14.04 -21.91 29.53
N ALA A 219 -14.20 -21.61 28.24
CA ALA A 219 -13.11 -21.23 27.37
C ALA A 219 -12.38 -19.96 27.85
N SER A 220 -13.15 -18.96 28.32
CA SER A 220 -12.59 -17.76 28.93
C SER A 220 -11.79 -18.07 30.21
N LYS A 221 -12.32 -18.95 31.07
CA LYS A 221 -11.58 -19.40 32.29
C LYS A 221 -10.28 -20.13 31.93
N VAL A 222 -10.31 -20.97 30.90
CA VAL A 222 -9.10 -21.67 30.40
C VAL A 222 -8.03 -20.68 29.94
N ALA A 223 -8.42 -19.67 29.15
CA ALA A 223 -7.48 -18.65 28.68
C ALA A 223 -6.90 -17.80 29.83
N LEU A 224 -7.75 -17.37 30.77
CA LEU A 224 -7.32 -16.59 31.95
C LEU A 224 -6.43 -17.39 32.86
N ASN A 225 -6.72 -18.67 33.11
CA ASN A 225 -5.88 -19.53 33.91
C ASN A 225 -4.51 -19.75 33.27
N ALA A 226 -4.47 -19.96 31.94
CA ALA A 226 -3.23 -20.06 31.19
C ALA A 226 -2.38 -18.80 31.35
N TYR A 227 -3.00 -17.62 31.19
CA TYR A 227 -2.33 -16.33 31.36
C TYR A 227 -1.82 -16.10 32.75
N ASN A 228 -2.66 -16.30 33.76
CA ASN A 228 -2.33 -16.00 35.17
C ASN A 228 -1.26 -16.93 35.76
N LYS A 229 -1.23 -18.18 35.31
CA LYS A 229 -0.26 -19.18 35.77
C LYS A 229 0.98 -19.29 34.90
N ASP A 230 1.05 -18.54 33.78
CA ASP A 230 2.11 -18.64 32.79
C ASP A 230 2.33 -20.09 32.28
N ILE A 231 1.21 -20.79 32.02
CA ILE A 231 1.19 -22.15 31.48
C ILE A 231 0.60 -22.17 30.05
N SER A 232 0.86 -23.26 29.35
CA SER A 232 0.27 -23.42 27.99
C SER A 232 -1.25 -23.52 28.05
N LEU A 233 -1.90 -23.08 26.96
CA LEU A 233 -3.35 -23.21 26.80
C LEU A 233 -3.79 -24.68 26.94
N LYS A 234 -2.97 -25.62 26.42
CA LYS A 234 -3.21 -27.04 26.51
C LYS A 234 -3.24 -27.51 27.96
N GLN A 235 -2.22 -27.14 28.74
CA GLN A 235 -2.16 -27.45 30.18
C GLN A 235 -3.38 -26.92 30.94
N SER A 236 -3.71 -25.65 30.71
CA SER A 236 -4.87 -25.02 31.35
C SER A 236 -6.19 -25.71 30.97
N CYS A 237 -6.31 -26.14 29.73
CA CYS A 237 -7.48 -26.88 29.27
C CYS A 237 -7.62 -28.23 29.96
N MET A 238 -6.50 -28.98 30.12
CA MET A 238 -6.50 -30.26 30.81
C MET A 238 -6.80 -30.12 32.34
N GLU A 239 -6.40 -28.99 32.95
CA GLU A 239 -6.71 -28.70 34.37
C GLU A 239 -8.20 -28.39 34.60
N LEU A 240 -8.85 -27.72 33.68
CA LEU A 240 -10.17 -27.13 33.89
C LEU A 240 -11.31 -27.84 33.12
N THR A 241 -10.98 -28.78 32.26
CA THR A 241 -11.97 -29.48 31.43
C THR A 241 -11.72 -30.97 31.37
N ASN A 242 -12.70 -31.73 30.89
CA ASN A 242 -12.60 -33.16 30.65
C ASN A 242 -12.20 -33.48 29.17
N LEU A 243 -11.69 -32.51 28.43
CA LEU A 243 -11.24 -32.75 27.06
C LEU A 243 -9.97 -33.60 27.04
N SER A 244 -9.90 -34.53 26.11
CA SER A 244 -8.66 -35.26 25.85
C SER A 244 -7.61 -34.38 25.14
N GLU A 245 -6.33 -34.69 25.28
CA GLU A 245 -5.28 -34.00 24.52
C GLU A 245 -5.51 -34.07 23.01
N ALA A 246 -5.96 -35.22 22.51
CA ALA A 246 -6.25 -35.42 21.10
C ALA A 246 -7.39 -34.53 20.61
N ASP A 247 -8.45 -34.36 21.42
CA ASP A 247 -9.56 -33.44 21.08
C ASP A 247 -9.09 -31.99 21.13
N PHE A 248 -8.30 -31.61 22.13
CA PHE A 248 -7.71 -30.29 22.18
C PHE A 248 -6.93 -29.95 20.90
N GLU A 249 -5.99 -30.83 20.50
CA GLU A 249 -5.17 -30.62 19.29
C GLU A 249 -6.02 -30.58 18.01
N LYS A 250 -7.09 -31.39 17.95
CA LYS A 250 -8.03 -31.39 16.84
C LYS A 250 -8.77 -30.06 16.71
N TYR A 251 -9.32 -29.54 17.82
CA TYR A 251 -10.12 -28.32 17.81
C TYR A 251 -9.28 -27.05 17.69
N THR A 252 -8.09 -27.02 18.27
CA THR A 252 -7.20 -25.86 18.24
C THR A 252 -6.24 -25.83 17.04
N ASN A 253 -6.41 -26.75 16.08
CA ASN A 253 -5.57 -26.78 14.89
C ASN A 253 -5.78 -25.49 14.06
N PRO A 254 -4.74 -24.64 13.90
CA PRO A 254 -4.87 -23.37 13.19
C PRO A 254 -5.33 -23.50 11.74
N LYS A 255 -5.08 -24.64 11.09
CA LYS A 255 -5.53 -24.92 9.71
C LYS A 255 -7.06 -24.97 9.58
N ASN A 256 -7.76 -25.19 10.68
CA ASN A 256 -9.22 -25.22 10.71
C ASN A 256 -9.83 -23.85 11.04
N MET A 257 -8.98 -22.82 11.25
CA MET A 257 -9.40 -21.46 11.64
C MET A 257 -9.35 -20.49 10.46
N VAL A 258 -8.80 -20.90 9.31
CA VAL A 258 -8.62 -20.09 8.09
C VAL A 258 -9.24 -20.78 6.90
#